data_fc4e1f7e22319a1aef8d4534733763e0
#
_entry.id   fc4e1f7e22319a1aef8d4534733763e0
#
_cell.length_a   1.000
_cell.length_b   1.000
_cell.length_c   1.000
_cell.angle_alpha   90.00
_cell.angle_beta   90.00
_cell.angle_gamma   90.00
#
_symmetry.space_group_name_H-M   'P 1'
#
loop_
_entity.id
_entity.type
_entity.pdbx_description
1 polymer ?
#
loop_
_entity_poly.entity_id
_entity_poly.type
_entity_poly.pdbx_seq_one_letter_code
_entity_poly.pdbx_strand_id
1 'polypeptide(L)'
;MDLLTIAKHVADRVEVESARQKVPVAVTVIDIHGNVVLTHRATGAPAFSLELAERKAYTSALVGMRTADLVPLVQPGAALYPLLAVSGGRYSAIGGGVPLTSDGQVIAGVGVSGGTTEQDVAIVEAAVINPDPPGPTGPSAARVPVGYTEQKARVGDVVINYVRGGNGPTLVLLHGYPETWYEWRELLPEFGKQYTVIAPDLRGAGASDAPADGYDKKTMAADIHGLLTQLGLADGIRLVGHDIGTMVAYAYAAAHPSEVTRLVLSESPLPDEGLYQFPSLTSKGPGFWNFGFFSNINGLPEDIITGQEDIWVARFIDTLEVHKDAIGPAQVREYASHLHDPAHLRAGFEWFRAFPKDMKDNAEYIKTRLPMPVLAIGAQGSLGDLVPNQIRRYATDMTGIVIEDCGHWIYQEQPQQILERLRQFLR
;
A
#
# COMPACT_ATOMS: atom_id res chain seq x y z
N MET A 1 3.15 -19.91 3.91
CA MET A 1 3.57 -19.67 2.49
C MET A 1 4.46 -20.82 2.08
N ASP A 2 4.34 -21.34 0.85
CA ASP A 2 5.27 -22.38 0.39
C ASP A 2 6.64 -21.79 0.07
N LEU A 3 7.68 -22.66 0.12
CA LEU A 3 9.07 -22.20 -0.04
C LEU A 3 9.36 -21.64 -1.43
N LEU A 4 8.67 -22.09 -2.48
CA LEU A 4 8.86 -21.55 -3.84
C LEU A 4 8.35 -20.12 -3.95
N THR A 5 7.23 -19.78 -3.31
CA THR A 5 6.70 -18.42 -3.26
C THR A 5 7.68 -17.49 -2.53
N ILE A 6 8.22 -17.91 -1.38
CA ILE A 6 9.25 -17.16 -0.65
C ILE A 6 10.49 -16.96 -1.54
N ALA A 7 10.93 -18.01 -2.22
CA ALA A 7 12.10 -17.95 -3.11
C ALA A 7 11.93 -16.96 -4.27
N LYS A 8 10.75 -16.90 -4.87
CA LYS A 8 10.42 -15.91 -5.91
C LYS A 8 10.52 -14.48 -5.37
N HIS A 9 9.86 -14.20 -4.24
CA HIS A 9 9.93 -12.87 -3.63
C HIS A 9 11.35 -12.41 -3.27
N VAL A 10 12.18 -13.34 -2.79
CA VAL A 10 13.59 -13.02 -2.51
C VAL A 10 14.35 -12.74 -3.81
N ALA A 11 14.11 -13.54 -4.85
CA ALA A 11 14.77 -13.33 -6.15
C ALA A 11 14.39 -11.97 -6.76
N ASP A 12 13.13 -11.58 -6.71
CA ASP A 12 12.64 -10.29 -7.20
C ASP A 12 13.31 -9.13 -6.45
N ARG A 13 13.44 -9.22 -5.13
CA ARG A 13 14.15 -8.21 -4.34
C ARG A 13 15.64 -8.15 -4.65
N VAL A 14 16.28 -9.29 -4.88
CA VAL A 14 17.67 -9.33 -5.35
C VAL A 14 17.80 -8.61 -6.69
N GLU A 15 16.83 -8.78 -7.59
CA GLU A 15 16.82 -8.12 -8.89
C GLU A 15 16.68 -6.61 -8.78
N VAL A 16 15.77 -6.13 -7.93
CA VAL A 16 15.59 -4.70 -7.63
C VAL A 16 16.88 -4.09 -7.05
N GLU A 17 17.49 -4.75 -6.06
CA GLU A 17 18.69 -4.25 -5.42
C GLU A 17 19.92 -4.30 -6.35
N SER A 18 20.01 -5.35 -7.19
CA SER A 18 21.00 -5.48 -8.26
C SER A 18 20.89 -4.31 -9.26
N ALA A 19 19.67 -3.95 -9.67
CA ALA A 19 19.43 -2.83 -10.57
C ALA A 19 19.81 -1.49 -9.91
N ARG A 20 19.46 -1.29 -8.63
CA ARG A 20 19.82 -0.10 -7.85
C ARG A 20 21.33 0.10 -7.77
N GLN A 21 22.07 -0.97 -7.54
CA GLN A 21 23.54 -0.94 -7.46
C GLN A 21 24.21 -1.00 -8.85
N LYS A 22 23.46 -1.22 -9.93
CA LYS A 22 23.95 -1.41 -11.30
C LYS A 22 24.95 -2.57 -11.42
N VAL A 23 24.73 -3.64 -10.66
CA VAL A 23 25.54 -4.85 -10.62
C VAL A 23 24.68 -6.05 -11.01
N PRO A 24 24.76 -6.55 -12.25
CA PRO A 24 23.98 -7.72 -12.66
C PRO A 24 24.47 -8.98 -11.94
N VAL A 25 23.55 -9.70 -11.28
CA VAL A 25 23.87 -10.87 -10.45
C VAL A 25 23.07 -12.10 -10.85
N ALA A 26 23.51 -13.25 -10.35
CA ALA A 26 22.70 -14.45 -10.24
C ALA A 26 22.25 -14.63 -8.79
N VAL A 27 21.05 -15.18 -8.59
CA VAL A 27 20.49 -15.55 -7.29
C VAL A 27 20.08 -17.03 -7.32
N THR A 28 20.34 -17.74 -6.24
CA THR A 28 19.85 -19.12 -6.03
C THR A 28 19.28 -19.24 -4.63
N VAL A 29 18.16 -19.95 -4.51
CA VAL A 29 17.54 -20.35 -3.24
C VAL A 29 17.57 -21.87 -3.14
N ILE A 30 18.06 -22.39 -2.01
CA ILE A 30 18.23 -23.83 -1.73
C ILE A 30 17.52 -24.17 -0.41
N ASP A 31 16.76 -25.28 -0.39
CA ASP A 31 16.10 -25.78 0.80
C ASP A 31 17.09 -26.35 1.85
N ILE A 32 16.60 -26.64 3.04
CA ILE A 32 17.42 -27.24 4.12
C ILE A 32 17.93 -28.66 3.83
N HIS A 33 17.50 -29.28 2.74
CA HIS A 33 17.96 -30.59 2.27
C HIS A 33 19.01 -30.48 1.14
N GLY A 34 19.35 -29.27 0.74
CA GLY A 34 20.34 -28.99 -0.30
C GLY A 34 19.83 -29.04 -1.73
N ASN A 35 18.48 -29.00 -1.93
CA ASN A 35 17.86 -29.00 -3.24
C ASN A 35 17.61 -27.55 -3.71
N VAL A 36 17.85 -27.28 -4.98
CA VAL A 36 17.55 -26.00 -5.59
C VAL A 36 16.03 -25.81 -5.68
N VAL A 37 15.52 -24.74 -5.07
CA VAL A 37 14.12 -24.32 -5.14
C VAL A 37 13.92 -23.36 -6.31
N LEU A 38 14.85 -22.39 -6.48
CA LEU A 38 14.82 -21.40 -7.53
C LEU A 38 16.24 -20.98 -7.86
N THR A 39 16.52 -20.74 -9.15
CA THR A 39 17.72 -20.04 -9.60
C THR A 39 17.38 -19.10 -10.75
N HIS A 40 17.94 -17.89 -10.71
CA HIS A 40 17.77 -16.86 -11.72
C HIS A 40 19.08 -16.13 -11.97
N ARG A 41 19.35 -15.74 -13.22
CA ARG A 41 20.52 -14.95 -13.61
C ARG A 41 20.12 -13.76 -14.45
N ALA A 42 20.39 -12.56 -13.96
CA ALA A 42 20.17 -11.33 -14.70
C ALA A 42 21.01 -11.28 -16.01
N THR A 43 20.46 -10.66 -17.04
CA THR A 43 21.21 -10.39 -18.26
C THR A 43 22.43 -9.53 -17.96
N GLY A 44 23.62 -9.98 -18.38
CA GLY A 44 24.87 -9.30 -18.10
C GLY A 44 25.63 -9.83 -16.88
N ALA A 45 25.04 -10.68 -16.05
CA ALA A 45 25.78 -11.32 -14.96
C ALA A 45 26.84 -12.30 -15.52
N PRO A 46 28.05 -12.36 -14.91
CA PRO A 46 29.09 -13.28 -15.34
C PRO A 46 28.62 -14.73 -15.37
N ALA A 47 29.15 -15.54 -16.30
CA ALA A 47 28.70 -16.92 -16.49
C ALA A 47 28.88 -17.79 -15.24
N PHE A 48 29.96 -17.60 -14.48
CA PHE A 48 30.25 -18.35 -13.25
C PHE A 48 29.33 -18.00 -12.07
N SER A 49 28.59 -16.88 -12.16
CA SER A 49 27.77 -16.38 -11.07
C SER A 49 26.68 -17.36 -10.65
N LEU A 50 26.13 -18.15 -11.57
CA LEU A 50 25.13 -19.18 -11.25
C LEU A 50 25.68 -20.22 -10.29
N GLU A 51 26.85 -20.80 -10.62
CA GLU A 51 27.47 -21.83 -9.80
C GLU A 51 27.88 -21.27 -8.43
N LEU A 52 28.44 -20.05 -8.41
CA LEU A 52 28.87 -19.46 -7.15
C LEU A 52 27.68 -19.04 -6.27
N ALA A 53 26.59 -18.54 -6.84
CA ALA A 53 25.36 -18.26 -6.12
C ALA A 53 24.77 -19.54 -5.50
N GLU A 54 24.74 -20.65 -6.28
CA GLU A 54 24.29 -21.96 -5.76
C GLU A 54 25.14 -22.43 -4.57
N ARG A 55 26.47 -22.36 -4.68
CA ARG A 55 27.37 -22.76 -3.60
C ARG A 55 27.21 -21.93 -2.32
N LYS A 56 27.02 -20.62 -2.48
CA LYS A 56 26.73 -19.69 -1.37
C LYS A 56 25.39 -20.02 -0.70
N ALA A 57 24.34 -20.24 -1.51
CA ALA A 57 23.03 -20.65 -1.02
C ALA A 57 23.09 -21.99 -0.27
N TYR A 58 23.74 -23.00 -0.86
CA TYR A 58 23.92 -24.32 -0.27
C TYR A 58 24.62 -24.25 1.09
N THR A 59 25.68 -23.46 1.16
CA THR A 59 26.44 -23.30 2.40
C THR A 59 25.58 -22.64 3.48
N SER A 60 24.90 -21.57 3.16
CA SER A 60 24.07 -20.86 4.14
C SER A 60 22.85 -21.67 4.59
N ALA A 61 22.25 -22.47 3.71
CA ALA A 61 21.13 -23.36 4.06
C ALA A 61 21.55 -24.45 5.06
N LEU A 62 22.68 -25.14 4.80
CA LEU A 62 23.05 -26.33 5.57
C LEU A 62 23.92 -26.02 6.80
N VAL A 63 24.67 -24.92 6.77
CA VAL A 63 25.46 -24.48 7.95
C VAL A 63 24.66 -23.58 8.86
N GLY A 64 23.59 -22.94 8.34
CA GLY A 64 22.76 -22.02 9.09
C GLY A 64 23.45 -20.68 9.40
N MET A 65 24.47 -20.30 8.62
CA MET A 65 25.28 -19.10 8.83
C MET A 65 25.42 -18.31 7.54
N ARG A 66 25.65 -16.99 7.67
CA ARG A 66 26.08 -16.16 6.54
C ARG A 66 27.45 -16.62 6.04
N THR A 67 27.62 -16.74 4.74
CA THR A 67 28.90 -17.20 4.18
C THR A 67 30.06 -16.24 4.49
N ALA A 68 29.76 -14.94 4.68
CA ALA A 68 30.76 -13.97 5.13
C ALA A 68 31.30 -14.27 6.53
N ASP A 69 30.47 -14.75 7.45
CA ASP A 69 30.83 -15.07 8.83
C ASP A 69 31.61 -16.36 8.94
N LEU A 70 31.56 -17.21 7.91
CA LEU A 70 32.36 -18.44 7.83
C LEU A 70 33.84 -18.16 7.47
N VAL A 71 34.17 -17.04 6.85
CA VAL A 71 35.54 -16.73 6.37
C VAL A 71 36.61 -16.95 7.45
N PRO A 72 36.50 -16.40 8.68
CA PRO A 72 37.52 -16.61 9.71
C PRO A 72 37.54 -18.05 10.25
N LEU A 73 36.43 -18.79 10.14
CA LEU A 73 36.33 -20.15 10.70
C LEU A 73 36.91 -21.24 9.81
N VAL A 74 37.15 -20.95 8.53
CA VAL A 74 37.68 -21.87 7.52
C VAL A 74 39.09 -21.53 7.07
N GLN A 75 39.83 -20.73 7.83
CA GLN A 75 41.24 -20.44 7.56
C GLN A 75 42.10 -21.67 7.93
N PRO A 76 43.28 -21.81 7.33
CA PRO A 76 44.20 -22.86 7.73
C PRO A 76 44.45 -22.87 9.24
N GLY A 77 44.16 -24.02 9.88
CA GLY A 77 44.23 -24.17 11.33
C GLY A 77 42.97 -23.82 12.13
N ALA A 78 41.95 -23.25 11.50
CA ALA A 78 40.66 -22.99 12.13
C ALA A 78 39.80 -24.26 12.20
N ALA A 79 38.84 -24.31 13.14
CA ALA A 79 38.03 -25.50 13.46
C ALA A 79 37.21 -26.05 12.26
N LEU A 80 36.74 -25.19 11.38
CA LEU A 80 35.96 -25.57 10.20
C LEU A 80 36.77 -25.57 8.89
N TYR A 81 38.12 -25.53 8.96
CA TYR A 81 38.95 -25.57 7.75
C TYR A 81 38.63 -26.76 6.82
N PRO A 82 38.37 -27.99 7.33
CA PRO A 82 38.02 -29.12 6.48
C PRO A 82 36.68 -28.98 5.77
N LEU A 83 35.77 -28.10 6.19
CA LEU A 83 34.43 -27.92 5.62
C LEU A 83 34.47 -27.70 4.11
N LEU A 84 35.45 -26.92 3.62
CA LEU A 84 35.57 -26.60 2.19
C LEU A 84 35.89 -27.82 1.31
N ALA A 85 36.38 -28.91 1.88
CA ALA A 85 36.66 -30.15 1.17
C ALA A 85 35.53 -31.18 1.23
N VAL A 86 34.53 -30.96 2.12
CA VAL A 86 33.39 -31.87 2.26
C VAL A 86 32.42 -31.69 1.08
N SER A 87 31.62 -32.72 0.82
CA SER A 87 30.61 -32.74 -0.27
C SER A 87 31.21 -32.37 -1.65
N GLY A 88 32.43 -32.82 -1.93
CA GLY A 88 33.07 -32.55 -3.21
C GLY A 88 33.45 -31.07 -3.42
N GLY A 89 33.65 -30.31 -2.34
CA GLY A 89 33.97 -28.88 -2.41
C GLY A 89 32.78 -27.99 -2.69
N ARG A 90 31.55 -28.44 -2.36
CA ARG A 90 30.31 -27.68 -2.62
C ARG A 90 30.14 -26.51 -1.65
N TYR A 91 30.79 -26.55 -0.48
CA TYR A 91 30.75 -25.43 0.47
C TYR A 91 31.63 -24.25 0.02
N SER A 92 31.13 -23.05 0.24
CA SER A 92 31.79 -21.79 -0.12
C SER A 92 31.77 -20.81 1.05
N ALA A 93 32.91 -20.28 1.45
CA ALA A 93 33.01 -19.21 2.43
C ALA A 93 33.18 -17.82 1.77
N ILE A 94 32.78 -17.67 0.52
CA ILE A 94 32.75 -16.38 -0.15
C ILE A 94 31.45 -15.65 0.23
N GLY A 95 31.55 -14.42 0.74
CA GLY A 95 30.38 -13.62 1.14
C GLY A 95 29.33 -13.46 0.03
N GLY A 96 28.06 -13.30 0.43
CA GLY A 96 26.90 -13.21 -0.45
C GLY A 96 25.95 -14.39 -0.34
N GLY A 97 26.12 -15.25 0.68
CA GLY A 97 25.15 -16.27 1.08
C GLY A 97 24.56 -15.96 2.46
N VAL A 98 23.23 -16.08 2.62
CA VAL A 98 22.49 -15.81 3.88
C VAL A 98 21.45 -16.89 4.12
N PRO A 99 21.27 -17.39 5.36
CA PRO A 99 20.18 -18.28 5.69
C PRO A 99 18.87 -17.50 5.70
N LEU A 100 17.81 -18.09 5.13
CA LEU A 100 16.43 -17.66 5.35
C LEU A 100 15.90 -18.34 6.60
N THR A 101 15.33 -17.56 7.50
CA THR A 101 14.74 -18.09 8.74
C THR A 101 13.26 -17.73 8.84
N SER A 102 12.46 -18.63 9.39
CA SER A 102 11.09 -18.40 9.82
C SER A 102 10.95 -18.91 11.24
N ASP A 103 10.35 -18.13 12.12
CA ASP A 103 10.19 -18.46 13.56
C ASP A 103 11.51 -18.90 14.23
N GLY A 104 12.62 -18.29 13.82
CA GLY A 104 13.95 -18.62 14.35
C GLY A 104 14.58 -19.92 13.82
N GLN A 105 13.90 -20.62 12.90
CA GLN A 105 14.40 -21.84 12.24
C GLN A 105 14.85 -21.52 10.83
N VAL A 106 15.99 -22.10 10.41
CA VAL A 106 16.43 -22.00 9.01
C VAL A 106 15.49 -22.81 8.13
N ILE A 107 14.90 -22.18 7.12
CA ILE A 107 14.00 -22.80 6.15
C ILE A 107 14.64 -22.95 4.77
N ALA A 108 15.66 -22.14 4.44
CA ALA A 108 16.39 -22.17 3.18
C ALA A 108 17.70 -21.38 3.30
N GLY A 109 18.48 -21.36 2.23
CA GLY A 109 19.60 -20.45 2.04
C GLY A 109 19.48 -19.71 0.72
N VAL A 110 19.90 -18.44 0.72
CA VAL A 110 19.98 -17.60 -0.47
C VAL A 110 21.43 -17.30 -0.78
N GLY A 111 21.82 -17.37 -2.03
CA GLY A 111 23.12 -16.97 -2.52
C GLY A 111 23.04 -16.01 -3.68
N VAL A 112 23.84 -14.96 -3.64
CA VAL A 112 23.96 -13.95 -4.70
C VAL A 112 25.40 -13.87 -5.17
N SER A 113 25.58 -13.75 -6.48
CA SER A 113 26.93 -13.60 -7.07
C SER A 113 26.87 -12.83 -8.40
N GLY A 114 27.86 -11.99 -8.64
CA GLY A 114 27.98 -11.22 -9.89
C GLY A 114 28.81 -9.96 -9.76
N GLY A 115 28.89 -9.39 -8.56
CA GLY A 115 29.70 -8.23 -8.22
C GLY A 115 30.99 -8.59 -7.46
N THR A 116 31.52 -7.61 -6.73
CA THR A 116 32.52 -7.87 -5.69
C THR A 116 31.88 -8.59 -4.51
N THR A 117 32.69 -9.18 -3.64
CA THR A 117 32.13 -9.85 -2.44
C THR A 117 31.30 -8.91 -1.58
N GLU A 118 31.74 -7.65 -1.44
CA GLU A 118 31.01 -6.63 -0.67
C GLU A 118 29.68 -6.26 -1.33
N GLN A 119 29.63 -6.17 -2.66
CA GLN A 119 28.41 -5.91 -3.41
C GLN A 119 27.43 -7.09 -3.31
N ASP A 120 27.93 -8.32 -3.49
CA ASP A 120 27.10 -9.53 -3.36
C ASP A 120 26.49 -9.63 -1.95
N VAL A 121 27.28 -9.32 -0.90
CA VAL A 121 26.80 -9.26 0.49
C VAL A 121 25.73 -8.18 0.66
N ALA A 122 26.00 -6.96 0.20
CA ALA A 122 25.05 -5.85 0.33
C ALA A 122 23.73 -6.13 -0.38
N ILE A 123 23.77 -6.73 -1.58
CA ILE A 123 22.59 -7.07 -2.36
C ILE A 123 21.76 -8.15 -1.64
N VAL A 124 22.38 -9.25 -1.22
CA VAL A 124 21.64 -10.35 -0.59
C VAL A 124 21.09 -9.95 0.77
N GLU A 125 21.83 -9.18 1.56
CA GLU A 125 21.36 -8.70 2.86
C GLU A 125 20.17 -7.76 2.71
N ALA A 126 20.25 -6.78 1.83
CA ALA A 126 19.13 -5.89 1.54
C ALA A 126 17.87 -6.66 1.06
N ALA A 127 18.07 -7.74 0.30
CA ALA A 127 16.99 -8.58 -0.17
C ALA A 127 16.39 -9.50 0.92
N VAL A 128 17.19 -9.89 1.93
CA VAL A 128 16.82 -10.92 2.93
C VAL A 128 16.51 -10.33 4.31
N ILE A 129 16.92 -9.10 4.63
CA ILE A 129 16.67 -8.44 5.92
C ILE A 129 15.15 -8.35 6.26
N ASN A 130 14.28 -8.62 5.29
CA ASN A 130 12.85 -8.86 5.51
C ASN A 130 12.41 -10.16 4.79
N PRO A 131 12.75 -11.36 5.28
CA PRO A 131 12.36 -12.61 4.63
C PRO A 131 10.87 -12.93 4.81
N ASP A 132 10.23 -12.38 5.82
CA ASP A 132 8.80 -12.52 5.98
C ASP A 132 8.09 -11.43 5.13
N PRO A 133 7.18 -11.84 4.19
CA PRO A 133 6.02 -11.01 4.03
C PRO A 133 5.45 -10.93 5.46
N PRO A 134 5.03 -9.77 5.95
CA PRO A 134 4.40 -9.74 7.24
C PRO A 134 3.26 -10.77 7.19
N GLY A 135 3.45 -11.90 7.88
CA GLY A 135 2.33 -12.69 8.30
C GLY A 135 1.34 -11.74 8.96
N PRO A 136 0.07 -12.07 9.17
CA PRO A 136 -0.86 -11.21 9.86
C PRO A 136 -0.29 -10.91 11.26
N THR A 137 0.73 -10.07 11.31
CA THR A 137 1.25 -9.49 12.52
C THR A 137 0.19 -8.52 12.95
N GLY A 138 -0.41 -8.84 14.06
CA GLY A 138 -1.26 -7.89 14.76
C GLY A 138 -0.55 -6.52 14.80
N PRO A 139 -1.30 -5.42 14.84
CA PRO A 139 -0.80 -4.07 14.67
C PRO A 139 0.44 -3.84 15.53
N SER A 140 1.56 -3.53 14.90
CA SER A 140 2.74 -3.05 15.62
C SER A 140 2.36 -1.77 16.34
N ALA A 141 2.55 -1.69 17.64
CA ALA A 141 2.27 -0.49 18.44
C ALA A 141 3.02 0.76 17.91
N ALA A 142 4.10 0.57 17.14
CA ALA A 142 4.85 1.64 16.47
C ALA A 142 4.13 2.21 15.22
N ARG A 143 3.14 1.51 14.68
CA ARG A 143 2.37 1.93 13.50
C ARG A 143 1.40 3.06 13.82
N VAL A 144 0.77 3.02 14.98
CA VAL A 144 -0.23 3.99 15.42
C VAL A 144 0.43 5.13 16.19
N PRO A 145 0.19 6.42 15.86
CA PRO A 145 0.78 7.55 16.57
C PRO A 145 0.40 7.60 18.06
N VAL A 146 1.29 8.18 18.87
CA VAL A 146 1.05 8.36 20.30
C VAL A 146 -0.25 9.14 20.54
N GLY A 147 -1.08 8.66 21.45
CA GLY A 147 -2.41 9.23 21.74
C GLY A 147 -3.54 8.70 20.86
N TYR A 148 -3.22 7.74 20.00
CA TYR A 148 -4.20 7.04 19.16
C TYR A 148 -4.23 5.55 19.48
N THR A 149 -5.35 4.91 19.19
CA THR A 149 -5.54 3.46 19.32
C THR A 149 -6.21 2.91 18.08
N GLU A 150 -5.77 1.75 17.61
CA GLU A 150 -6.42 0.99 16.55
C GLU A 150 -7.45 0.04 17.18
N GLN A 151 -8.65 0.02 16.63
CA GLN A 151 -9.81 -0.69 17.17
C GLN A 151 -10.64 -1.30 16.04
N LYS A 152 -11.48 -2.26 16.37
CA LYS A 152 -12.41 -2.88 15.44
C LYS A 152 -13.84 -2.79 15.97
N ALA A 153 -14.79 -2.55 15.08
CA ALA A 153 -16.23 -2.57 15.39
C ALA A 153 -16.97 -3.40 14.35
N ARG A 154 -17.92 -4.23 14.79
CA ARG A 154 -18.83 -4.92 13.86
C ARG A 154 -19.97 -3.99 13.51
N VAL A 155 -20.12 -3.70 12.23
CA VAL A 155 -21.16 -2.86 11.66
C VAL A 155 -21.96 -3.71 10.67
N GLY A 156 -23.19 -4.09 11.03
CA GLY A 156 -23.96 -5.01 10.21
C GLY A 156 -23.22 -6.34 10.00
N ASP A 157 -22.92 -6.64 8.75
CA ASP A 157 -22.26 -7.88 8.32
C ASP A 157 -20.73 -7.79 8.27
N VAL A 158 -20.14 -6.57 8.41
CA VAL A 158 -18.69 -6.36 8.31
C VAL A 158 -18.05 -5.91 9.62
N VAL A 159 -16.79 -6.23 9.79
CA VAL A 159 -15.93 -5.64 10.83
C VAL A 159 -15.14 -4.51 10.21
N ILE A 160 -15.29 -3.31 10.75
CA ILE A 160 -14.55 -2.11 10.34
C ILE A 160 -13.41 -1.89 11.32
N ASN A 161 -12.19 -1.85 10.80
CA ASN A 161 -11.00 -1.40 11.52
C ASN A 161 -10.92 0.12 11.49
N TYR A 162 -10.50 0.75 12.59
CA TYR A 162 -10.35 2.21 12.63
C TYR A 162 -9.33 2.63 13.67
N VAL A 163 -8.68 3.75 13.40
CA VAL A 163 -7.82 4.43 14.37
C VAL A 163 -8.59 5.59 14.98
N ARG A 164 -8.51 5.69 16.33
CA ARG A 164 -9.17 6.74 17.12
C ARG A 164 -8.19 7.42 18.05
N GLY A 165 -8.28 8.75 18.15
CA GLY A 165 -7.51 9.54 19.11
C GLY A 165 -7.96 10.98 19.19
N GLY A 166 -7.27 11.76 20.05
CA GLY A 166 -7.61 13.16 20.27
C GLY A 166 -8.88 13.40 21.10
N ASN A 167 -9.27 14.66 21.22
CA ASN A 167 -10.47 15.10 21.94
C ASN A 167 -11.02 16.38 21.32
N GLY A 168 -12.33 16.47 21.20
CA GLY A 168 -13.06 17.61 20.61
C GLY A 168 -14.18 17.15 19.67
N PRO A 169 -14.68 18.05 18.79
CA PRO A 169 -15.67 17.69 17.78
C PRO A 169 -15.17 16.55 16.87
N THR A 170 -16.09 15.75 16.37
CA THR A 170 -15.74 14.58 15.54
C THR A 170 -15.17 14.98 14.18
N LEU A 171 -14.00 14.43 13.83
CA LEU A 171 -13.36 14.49 12.51
C LEU A 171 -13.20 13.09 11.96
N VAL A 172 -13.79 12.82 10.80
CA VAL A 172 -13.73 11.54 10.11
C VAL A 172 -12.86 11.68 8.86
N LEU A 173 -11.91 10.77 8.67
CA LEU A 173 -10.93 10.80 7.59
C LEU A 173 -11.04 9.51 6.77
N LEU A 174 -11.48 9.61 5.51
CA LEU A 174 -11.73 8.47 4.62
C LEU A 174 -10.68 8.43 3.50
N HIS A 175 -9.90 7.37 3.49
CA HIS A 175 -8.80 7.13 2.53
C HIS A 175 -9.30 6.67 1.15
N GLY A 176 -8.36 6.62 0.19
CA GLY A 176 -8.57 6.14 -1.17
C GLY A 176 -7.92 4.79 -1.48
N TYR A 177 -7.82 4.48 -2.78
CA TYR A 177 -7.14 3.29 -3.30
C TYR A 177 -5.69 3.62 -3.67
N PRO A 178 -4.70 2.80 -3.37
CA PRO A 178 -4.73 1.54 -2.62
C PRO A 178 -4.40 1.71 -1.13
N GLU A 179 -4.76 2.85 -0.56
CA GLU A 179 -4.38 3.26 0.77
C GLU A 179 -5.27 2.64 1.87
N THR A 180 -4.98 2.99 3.12
CA THR A 180 -5.68 2.59 4.33
C THR A 180 -5.75 3.81 5.27
N TRP A 181 -6.24 3.65 6.49
CA TRP A 181 -6.17 4.72 7.49
C TRP A 181 -4.75 5.30 7.63
N TYR A 182 -3.73 4.56 7.22
CA TYR A 182 -2.31 4.94 7.33
C TYR A 182 -1.94 6.16 6.48
N GLU A 183 -2.72 6.49 5.46
CA GLU A 183 -2.63 7.74 4.70
C GLU A 183 -2.54 8.96 5.62
N TRP A 184 -3.35 8.96 6.68
CA TRP A 184 -3.52 10.07 7.60
C TRP A 184 -2.47 10.15 8.70
N ARG A 185 -1.59 9.16 8.82
CA ARG A 185 -0.68 8.93 9.94
C ARG A 185 0.11 10.18 10.34
N GLU A 186 0.65 10.90 9.37
CA GLU A 186 1.47 12.10 9.60
C GLU A 186 0.62 13.29 10.09
N LEU A 187 -0.67 13.33 9.76
CA LEU A 187 -1.58 14.42 10.09
C LEU A 187 -2.36 14.17 11.40
N LEU A 188 -2.51 12.91 11.82
CA LEU A 188 -3.25 12.53 13.01
C LEU A 188 -2.81 13.31 14.24
N PRO A 189 -1.50 13.46 14.59
CA PRO A 189 -1.06 14.19 15.78
C PRO A 189 -1.50 15.66 15.77
N GLU A 190 -1.62 16.27 14.61
CA GLU A 190 -2.04 17.66 14.47
C GLU A 190 -3.56 17.83 14.59
N PHE A 191 -4.33 16.92 14.05
CA PHE A 191 -5.78 16.91 14.16
C PHE A 191 -6.25 16.56 15.56
N GLY A 192 -5.59 15.62 16.23
CA GLY A 192 -5.93 15.20 17.60
C GLY A 192 -5.80 16.29 18.66
N LYS A 193 -5.12 17.40 18.34
CA LYS A 193 -5.05 18.58 19.23
C LYS A 193 -6.41 19.30 19.39
N GLN A 194 -7.32 19.12 18.43
CA GLN A 194 -8.58 19.89 18.35
C GLN A 194 -9.82 19.03 18.11
N TYR A 195 -9.64 17.78 17.68
CA TYR A 195 -10.73 16.90 17.24
C TYR A 195 -10.63 15.53 17.90
N THR A 196 -11.77 14.88 18.08
CA THR A 196 -11.83 13.41 18.18
C THR A 196 -11.76 12.87 16.77
N VAL A 197 -10.63 12.28 16.40
CA VAL A 197 -10.37 11.78 15.06
C VAL A 197 -10.76 10.31 14.94
N ILE A 198 -11.47 9.96 13.87
CA ILE A 198 -11.79 8.61 13.46
C ILE A 198 -11.27 8.44 12.03
N ALA A 199 -10.30 7.54 11.85
CA ALA A 199 -9.77 7.17 10.54
C ALA A 199 -10.00 5.67 10.33
N PRO A 200 -11.10 5.27 9.67
CA PRO A 200 -11.40 3.87 9.38
C PRO A 200 -10.63 3.37 8.16
N ASP A 201 -10.36 2.07 8.13
CA ASP A 201 -10.16 1.36 6.88
C ASP A 201 -11.54 1.12 6.26
N LEU A 202 -11.72 1.52 5.02
CA LEU A 202 -12.95 1.27 4.28
C LEU A 202 -13.16 -0.24 4.09
N ARG A 203 -14.43 -0.69 3.92
CA ARG A 203 -14.78 -2.05 3.52
C ARG A 203 -13.85 -2.52 2.40
N GLY A 204 -13.14 -3.63 2.61
CA GLY A 204 -12.20 -4.21 1.65
C GLY A 204 -10.78 -3.68 1.72
N ALA A 205 -10.46 -2.76 2.64
CA ALA A 205 -9.10 -2.26 2.82
C ALA A 205 -8.53 -2.57 4.20
N GLY A 206 -7.21 -2.54 4.29
CA GLY A 206 -6.46 -2.62 5.53
C GLY A 206 -6.84 -3.85 6.38
N ALA A 207 -7.25 -3.60 7.62
CA ALA A 207 -7.68 -4.64 8.55
C ALA A 207 -9.22 -4.73 8.73
N SER A 208 -10.00 -4.07 7.86
CA SER A 208 -11.45 -4.25 7.73
C SER A 208 -11.78 -5.52 6.96
N ASP A 209 -13.00 -6.05 7.13
CA ASP A 209 -13.45 -7.21 6.36
C ASP A 209 -13.56 -6.90 4.85
N ALA A 210 -13.30 -7.92 4.01
CA ALA A 210 -13.42 -7.88 2.56
C ALA A 210 -14.51 -8.87 2.07
N PRO A 211 -15.81 -8.57 2.27
CA PRO A 211 -16.91 -9.44 1.87
C PRO A 211 -17.01 -9.58 0.35
N ALA A 212 -17.92 -10.45 -0.12
CA ALA A 212 -18.09 -10.71 -1.55
C ALA A 212 -18.65 -9.52 -2.33
N ASP A 213 -19.43 -8.64 -1.69
CA ASP A 213 -20.16 -7.55 -2.31
C ASP A 213 -20.31 -6.31 -1.38
N GLY A 214 -21.12 -5.34 -1.79
CA GLY A 214 -21.42 -4.15 -0.99
C GLY A 214 -20.42 -3.02 -1.19
N TYR A 215 -19.74 -2.96 -2.32
CA TYR A 215 -18.68 -1.98 -2.60
C TYR A 215 -19.17 -0.69 -3.28
N ASP A 216 -20.46 -0.53 -3.46
CA ASP A 216 -21.04 0.76 -3.85
C ASP A 216 -20.94 1.76 -2.71
N LYS A 217 -20.76 3.04 -3.07
CA LYS A 217 -20.44 4.09 -2.12
C LYS A 217 -21.56 4.38 -1.12
N LYS A 218 -22.81 4.07 -1.49
CA LYS A 218 -23.94 4.15 -0.56
C LYS A 218 -23.85 3.10 0.54
N THR A 219 -23.50 1.85 0.22
CA THR A 219 -23.28 0.79 1.20
C THR A 219 -22.06 1.08 2.07
N MET A 220 -20.94 1.50 1.47
CA MET A 220 -19.74 1.89 2.21
C MET A 220 -19.99 3.08 3.14
N ALA A 221 -20.79 4.06 2.72
CA ALA A 221 -21.21 5.19 3.57
C ALA A 221 -22.08 4.72 4.75
N ALA A 222 -22.94 3.71 4.54
CA ALA A 222 -23.73 3.13 5.62
C ALA A 222 -22.86 2.40 6.66
N ASP A 223 -21.75 1.78 6.26
CA ASP A 223 -20.77 1.22 7.20
C ASP A 223 -20.18 2.32 8.10
N ILE A 224 -19.77 3.44 7.52
CA ILE A 224 -19.21 4.57 8.28
C ILE A 224 -20.26 5.18 9.21
N HIS A 225 -21.52 5.35 8.74
CA HIS A 225 -22.63 5.83 9.58
C HIS A 225 -22.91 4.87 10.75
N GLY A 226 -22.93 3.55 10.49
CA GLY A 226 -23.11 2.54 11.51
C GLY A 226 -21.98 2.54 12.55
N LEU A 227 -20.72 2.68 12.11
CA LEU A 227 -19.57 2.84 13.00
C LEU A 227 -19.72 4.06 13.90
N LEU A 228 -19.97 5.24 13.32
CA LEU A 228 -20.12 6.49 14.08
C LEU A 228 -21.29 6.48 15.05
N THR A 229 -22.41 5.85 14.64
CA THR A 229 -23.59 5.67 15.52
C THR A 229 -23.25 4.80 16.72
N GLN A 230 -22.55 3.67 16.56
CA GLN A 230 -22.12 2.81 17.66
C GLN A 230 -21.17 3.52 18.61
N LEU A 231 -20.34 4.43 18.09
CA LEU A 231 -19.40 5.21 18.88
C LEU A 231 -20.04 6.43 19.56
N GLY A 232 -21.31 6.76 19.25
CA GLY A 232 -21.99 7.97 19.71
C GLY A 232 -21.40 9.25 19.11
N LEU A 233 -20.87 9.20 17.89
CA LEU A 233 -20.13 10.27 17.23
C LEU A 233 -20.74 10.69 15.88
N ALA A 234 -21.98 10.30 15.59
CA ALA A 234 -22.65 10.57 14.31
C ALA A 234 -23.27 11.98 14.20
N ASP A 235 -23.05 12.88 15.15
CA ASP A 235 -23.61 14.23 15.12
C ASP A 235 -22.51 15.30 15.07
N GLY A 236 -22.74 16.35 14.30
CA GLY A 236 -21.86 17.49 14.16
C GLY A 236 -20.49 17.18 13.56
N ILE A 237 -20.44 16.16 12.70
CA ILE A 237 -19.16 15.64 12.15
C ILE A 237 -18.56 16.59 11.12
N ARG A 238 -17.25 16.57 11.07
CA ARG A 238 -16.42 17.06 9.97
C ARG A 238 -15.93 15.87 9.19
N LEU A 239 -16.20 15.82 7.89
CA LEU A 239 -15.93 14.65 7.07
C LEU A 239 -14.94 15.02 5.95
N VAL A 240 -13.84 14.30 5.87
CA VAL A 240 -12.80 14.48 4.85
C VAL A 240 -12.65 13.19 4.08
N GLY A 241 -12.73 13.27 2.75
CA GLY A 241 -12.50 12.14 1.86
C GLY A 241 -11.41 12.44 0.84
N HIS A 242 -10.63 11.42 0.54
CA HIS A 242 -9.63 11.39 -0.52
C HIS A 242 -9.92 10.25 -1.48
N ASP A 243 -9.75 10.47 -2.80
CA ASP A 243 -9.97 9.49 -3.85
C ASP A 243 -11.31 8.73 -3.67
N ILE A 244 -11.33 7.40 -3.53
CA ILE A 244 -12.55 6.63 -3.24
C ILE A 244 -13.25 7.15 -1.96
N GLY A 245 -12.49 7.55 -0.95
CA GLY A 245 -13.03 8.15 0.26
C GLY A 245 -13.83 9.43 0.01
N THR A 246 -13.50 10.20 -1.04
CA THR A 246 -14.32 11.35 -1.50
C THR A 246 -15.71 10.91 -1.95
N MET A 247 -15.78 9.83 -2.70
CA MET A 247 -17.06 9.31 -3.20
C MET A 247 -17.92 8.77 -2.04
N VAL A 248 -17.31 8.10 -1.06
CA VAL A 248 -17.98 7.62 0.16
C VAL A 248 -18.42 8.79 1.04
N ALA A 249 -17.58 9.82 1.21
CA ALA A 249 -17.91 11.02 1.97
C ALA A 249 -19.09 11.78 1.38
N TYR A 250 -19.14 11.89 0.04
CA TYR A 250 -20.30 12.47 -0.65
C TYR A 250 -21.58 11.67 -0.40
N ALA A 251 -21.52 10.34 -0.56
CA ALA A 251 -22.68 9.47 -0.34
C ALA A 251 -23.19 9.56 1.11
N TYR A 252 -22.26 9.62 2.09
CA TYR A 252 -22.60 9.84 3.49
C TYR A 252 -23.33 11.18 3.70
N ALA A 253 -22.71 12.28 3.23
CA ALA A 253 -23.25 13.61 3.43
C ALA A 253 -24.62 13.81 2.71
N ALA A 254 -24.83 13.15 1.57
CA ALA A 254 -26.10 13.17 0.85
C ALA A 254 -27.19 12.35 1.56
N ALA A 255 -26.83 11.22 2.20
CA ALA A 255 -27.77 10.39 2.96
C ALA A 255 -28.09 10.98 4.36
N HIS A 256 -27.12 11.65 4.99
CA HIS A 256 -27.22 12.18 6.37
C HIS A 256 -26.81 13.66 6.47
N PRO A 257 -27.45 14.57 5.71
CA PRO A 257 -27.00 15.95 5.60
C PRO A 257 -27.04 16.75 6.91
N SER A 258 -27.89 16.36 7.87
CA SER A 258 -27.97 17.02 9.19
C SER A 258 -26.83 16.66 10.15
N GLU A 259 -26.13 15.56 9.90
CA GLU A 259 -25.03 15.10 10.73
C GLU A 259 -23.69 15.79 10.38
N VAL A 260 -23.56 16.27 9.13
CA VAL A 260 -22.30 16.81 8.60
C VAL A 260 -22.28 18.34 8.68
N THR A 261 -21.33 18.89 9.42
CA THR A 261 -21.15 20.36 9.56
C THR A 261 -20.14 20.94 8.59
N ARG A 262 -19.17 20.14 8.15
CA ARG A 262 -18.15 20.49 7.15
C ARG A 262 -17.79 19.26 6.33
N LEU A 263 -17.70 19.42 5.02
CA LEU A 263 -17.33 18.34 4.10
C LEU A 263 -16.15 18.74 3.24
N VAL A 264 -15.14 17.88 3.18
CA VAL A 264 -13.98 18.03 2.28
C VAL A 264 -13.98 16.88 1.28
N LEU A 265 -13.95 17.21 0.00
CA LEU A 265 -13.91 16.28 -1.13
C LEU A 265 -12.66 16.55 -1.94
N SER A 266 -11.73 15.58 -2.00
CA SER A 266 -10.42 15.79 -2.59
C SER A 266 -10.00 14.70 -3.57
N GLU A 267 -9.37 15.14 -4.66
CA GLU A 267 -8.67 14.33 -5.66
C GLU A 267 -9.48 13.14 -6.19
N SER A 268 -10.77 13.35 -6.41
CA SER A 268 -11.63 12.36 -7.06
C SER A 268 -12.83 13.01 -7.74
N PRO A 269 -13.20 12.57 -8.95
CA PRO A 269 -14.51 12.90 -9.48
C PRO A 269 -15.59 12.07 -8.77
N LEU A 270 -16.78 12.65 -8.60
CA LEU A 270 -17.95 11.86 -8.20
C LEU A 270 -18.45 11.05 -9.41
N PRO A 271 -18.80 9.76 -9.22
CA PRO A 271 -19.36 8.96 -10.30
C PRO A 271 -20.63 9.57 -10.88
N ASP A 272 -20.54 10.07 -12.10
CA ASP A 272 -21.66 10.50 -12.96
C ASP A 272 -21.35 10.11 -14.41
N GLU A 273 -22.27 10.36 -15.35
CA GLU A 273 -22.06 10.03 -16.76
C GLU A 273 -20.81 10.70 -17.37
N GLY A 274 -20.28 11.75 -16.76
CA GLY A 274 -19.05 12.39 -17.14
C GLY A 274 -17.83 11.49 -17.03
N LEU A 275 -17.84 10.45 -16.17
CA LEU A 275 -16.75 9.49 -16.10
C LEU A 275 -16.49 8.77 -17.43
N TYR A 276 -17.52 8.51 -18.22
CA TYR A 276 -17.37 7.88 -19.53
C TYR A 276 -16.72 8.79 -20.58
N GLN A 277 -16.55 10.08 -20.28
CA GLN A 277 -15.90 11.05 -21.15
C GLN A 277 -14.40 11.23 -20.84
N PHE A 278 -13.92 10.64 -19.73
CA PHE A 278 -12.51 10.78 -19.37
C PHE A 278 -11.63 9.94 -20.28
N PRO A 279 -10.64 10.56 -20.95
CA PRO A 279 -9.77 9.83 -21.85
C PRO A 279 -8.81 8.92 -21.07
N SER A 280 -8.71 7.66 -21.49
CA SER A 280 -7.69 6.74 -20.97
C SER A 280 -6.27 7.05 -21.48
N LEU A 281 -6.16 7.81 -22.57
CA LEU A 281 -4.91 8.27 -23.17
C LEU A 281 -5.02 9.75 -23.51
N THR A 282 -4.01 10.53 -23.14
CA THR A 282 -3.89 11.95 -23.44
C THR A 282 -2.61 12.25 -24.20
N SER A 283 -2.48 13.45 -24.75
CA SER A 283 -1.23 13.91 -25.39
C SER A 283 -0.05 14.04 -24.42
N LYS A 284 -0.31 14.00 -23.12
CA LYS A 284 0.70 14.09 -22.04
C LYS A 284 1.01 12.73 -21.41
N GLY A 285 0.38 11.66 -21.90
CA GLY A 285 0.54 10.31 -21.36
C GLY A 285 -0.79 9.66 -20.96
N PRO A 286 -0.74 8.61 -20.14
CA PRO A 286 -1.93 7.95 -19.64
C PRO A 286 -2.86 8.91 -18.89
N GLY A 287 -4.17 8.84 -19.19
CA GLY A 287 -5.21 9.53 -18.43
C GLY A 287 -5.85 8.59 -17.40
N PHE A 288 -7.18 8.46 -17.43
CA PHE A 288 -7.93 7.59 -16.49
C PHE A 288 -7.94 6.11 -16.94
N TRP A 289 -6.80 5.58 -17.38
CA TRP A 289 -6.66 4.21 -17.86
C TRP A 289 -7.00 3.18 -16.77
N ASN A 290 -6.67 3.51 -15.53
CA ASN A 290 -6.88 2.67 -14.35
C ASN A 290 -8.37 2.40 -14.11
N PHE A 291 -9.27 3.35 -14.37
CA PHE A 291 -10.71 3.14 -14.21
C PHE A 291 -11.23 2.00 -15.10
N GLY A 292 -10.80 1.98 -16.38
CA GLY A 292 -11.15 0.90 -17.31
C GLY A 292 -10.51 -0.43 -16.93
N PHE A 293 -9.27 -0.43 -16.48
CA PHE A 293 -8.56 -1.64 -16.05
C PHE A 293 -9.21 -2.23 -14.78
N PHE A 294 -9.43 -1.43 -13.75
CA PHE A 294 -10.01 -1.88 -12.48
C PHE A 294 -11.48 -2.31 -12.60
N SER A 295 -12.23 -1.68 -13.50
CA SER A 295 -13.63 -2.03 -13.74
C SER A 295 -13.83 -3.33 -14.53
N ASN A 296 -12.74 -4.00 -14.96
CA ASN A 296 -12.83 -5.25 -15.69
C ASN A 296 -13.41 -6.36 -14.80
N ILE A 297 -14.49 -6.99 -15.26
CA ILE A 297 -15.31 -7.93 -14.46
C ILE A 297 -14.93 -9.41 -14.62
N ASN A 298 -13.96 -9.73 -15.49
CA ASN A 298 -13.55 -11.11 -15.73
C ASN A 298 -12.32 -11.58 -14.93
N GLY A 299 -11.92 -10.80 -13.90
CA GLY A 299 -10.79 -11.14 -13.01
C GLY A 299 -9.41 -10.78 -13.58
N LEU A 300 -9.35 -10.10 -14.73
CA LEU A 300 -8.08 -9.74 -15.35
C LEU A 300 -7.13 -8.93 -14.46
N PRO A 301 -7.58 -7.91 -13.70
CA PRO A 301 -6.71 -7.19 -12.78
C PRO A 301 -6.13 -8.09 -11.69
N GLU A 302 -6.96 -8.95 -11.09
CA GLU A 302 -6.54 -9.90 -10.08
C GLU A 302 -5.50 -10.88 -10.62
N ASP A 303 -5.75 -11.46 -11.80
CA ASP A 303 -4.84 -12.43 -12.43
C ASP A 303 -3.46 -11.83 -12.76
N ILE A 304 -3.42 -10.54 -13.15
CA ILE A 304 -2.17 -9.85 -13.47
C ILE A 304 -1.41 -9.44 -12.22
N ILE A 305 -2.10 -9.03 -11.16
CA ILE A 305 -1.49 -8.39 -9.98
C ILE A 305 -1.15 -9.40 -8.89
N THR A 306 -1.89 -10.51 -8.80
CA THR A 306 -1.61 -11.57 -7.81
C THR A 306 -0.15 -12.01 -7.82
N GLY A 307 0.51 -11.89 -6.68
CA GLY A 307 1.94 -12.18 -6.48
C GLY A 307 2.87 -11.04 -6.90
N GLN A 308 2.34 -9.88 -7.31
CA GLN A 308 3.09 -8.68 -7.69
C GLN A 308 2.54 -7.41 -7.00
N GLU A 309 1.82 -7.56 -5.89
CA GLU A 309 1.09 -6.47 -5.23
C GLU A 309 2.03 -5.34 -4.79
N ASP A 310 3.21 -5.65 -4.27
CA ASP A 310 4.21 -4.65 -3.87
C ASP A 310 4.70 -3.82 -5.07
N ILE A 311 4.98 -4.50 -6.20
CA ILE A 311 5.39 -3.84 -7.45
C ILE A 311 4.24 -3.00 -7.99
N TRP A 312 3.03 -3.55 -7.96
CA TRP A 312 1.82 -2.87 -8.41
C TRP A 312 1.60 -1.56 -7.65
N VAL A 313 1.54 -1.62 -6.32
CA VAL A 313 1.31 -0.45 -5.46
C VAL A 313 2.41 0.58 -5.65
N ALA A 314 3.68 0.17 -5.66
CA ALA A 314 4.82 1.06 -5.89
C ALA A 314 4.71 1.80 -7.22
N ARG A 315 4.39 1.11 -8.31
CA ARG A 315 4.28 1.70 -9.65
C ARG A 315 3.03 2.55 -9.81
N PHE A 316 1.92 2.13 -9.20
CA PHE A 316 0.70 2.90 -9.23
C PHE A 316 0.86 4.24 -8.51
N ILE A 317 1.44 4.24 -7.33
CA ILE A 317 1.77 5.45 -6.57
C ILE A 317 2.71 6.35 -7.37
N ASP A 318 3.84 5.81 -7.84
CA ASP A 318 4.82 6.56 -8.63
C ASP A 318 4.24 7.20 -9.90
N THR A 319 3.23 6.57 -10.52
CA THR A 319 2.58 7.10 -11.73
C THR A 319 1.83 8.41 -11.45
N LEU A 320 1.28 8.57 -10.24
CA LEU A 320 0.42 9.69 -9.86
C LEU A 320 1.13 10.74 -8.98
N GLU A 321 2.35 10.46 -8.53
CA GLU A 321 3.20 11.37 -7.74
C GLU A 321 3.86 12.44 -8.60
N VAL A 322 3.86 13.70 -8.11
CA VAL A 322 4.70 14.79 -8.60
C VAL A 322 6.00 14.83 -7.79
N HIS A 323 5.90 14.82 -6.47
CA HIS A 323 7.05 14.72 -5.57
C HIS A 323 7.45 13.27 -5.37
N LYS A 324 8.37 12.78 -6.19
CA LYS A 324 8.87 11.41 -6.11
C LYS A 324 9.44 11.13 -4.72
N ASP A 325 9.13 9.97 -4.20
CA ASP A 325 9.49 9.53 -2.85
C ASP A 325 8.74 10.22 -1.69
N ALA A 326 7.67 11.01 -1.94
CA ALA A 326 6.80 11.52 -0.89
C ALA A 326 6.13 10.36 -0.13
N ILE A 327 5.79 9.28 -0.84
CA ILE A 327 5.37 8.01 -0.26
C ILE A 327 6.56 7.05 -0.30
N GLY A 328 7.24 6.93 0.83
CA GLY A 328 8.45 6.11 0.92
C GLY A 328 8.18 4.59 0.89
N PRO A 329 9.23 3.77 0.68
CA PRO A 329 9.08 2.31 0.53
C PRO A 329 8.39 1.61 1.70
N ALA A 330 8.47 2.16 2.93
CA ALA A 330 7.78 1.60 4.09
C ALA A 330 6.26 1.80 4.01
N GLN A 331 5.81 2.97 3.53
CA GLN A 331 4.39 3.25 3.31
C GLN A 331 3.83 2.43 2.15
N VAL A 332 4.60 2.30 1.04
CA VAL A 332 4.23 1.42 -0.09
C VAL A 332 3.98 -0.01 0.40
N ARG A 333 4.90 -0.57 1.20
CA ARG A 333 4.72 -1.92 1.79
C ARG A 333 3.51 -2.00 2.71
N GLU A 334 3.25 -0.95 3.49
CA GLU A 334 2.06 -0.88 4.33
C GLU A 334 0.78 -0.98 3.51
N TYR A 335 0.68 -0.21 2.42
CA TYR A 335 -0.48 -0.24 1.52
C TYR A 335 -0.59 -1.54 0.72
N ALA A 336 0.53 -2.14 0.29
CA ALA A 336 0.53 -3.40 -0.42
C ALA A 336 0.15 -4.60 0.48
N SER A 337 0.44 -4.51 1.77
CA SER A 337 0.37 -5.64 2.70
C SER A 337 -1.01 -6.31 2.76
N HIS A 338 -2.11 -5.54 2.73
CA HIS A 338 -3.45 -6.11 2.75
C HIS A 338 -3.87 -6.70 1.40
N LEU A 339 -3.30 -6.22 0.28
CA LEU A 339 -3.61 -6.72 -1.06
C LEU A 339 -3.05 -8.12 -1.33
N HIS A 340 -2.11 -8.60 -0.51
CA HIS A 340 -1.66 -10.00 -0.55
C HIS A 340 -2.77 -11.00 -0.20
N ASP A 341 -3.84 -10.56 0.47
CA ASP A 341 -5.06 -11.36 0.62
C ASP A 341 -5.92 -11.20 -0.65
N PRO A 342 -6.22 -12.30 -1.38
CA PRO A 342 -7.02 -12.24 -2.60
C PRO A 342 -8.39 -11.59 -2.44
N ALA A 343 -8.99 -11.66 -1.24
CA ALA A 343 -10.28 -11.01 -0.98
C ALA A 343 -10.14 -9.49 -0.96
N HIS A 344 -9.06 -8.97 -0.38
CA HIS A 344 -8.77 -7.54 -0.35
C HIS A 344 -8.33 -7.01 -1.72
N LEU A 345 -7.50 -7.76 -2.45
CA LEU A 345 -7.13 -7.39 -3.82
C LEU A 345 -8.37 -7.25 -4.71
N ARG A 346 -9.27 -8.25 -4.69
CA ARG A 346 -10.54 -8.19 -5.41
C ARG A 346 -11.39 -7.00 -4.94
N ALA A 347 -11.53 -6.79 -3.62
CA ALA A 347 -12.32 -5.71 -3.03
C ALA A 347 -11.89 -4.34 -3.53
N GLY A 348 -10.58 -4.09 -3.65
CA GLY A 348 -10.05 -2.85 -4.20
C GLY A 348 -10.57 -2.56 -5.62
N PHE A 349 -10.75 -3.59 -6.46
CA PHE A 349 -11.31 -3.43 -7.80
C PHE A 349 -12.84 -3.36 -7.80
N GLU A 350 -13.51 -4.01 -6.86
CA GLU A 350 -14.96 -3.90 -6.71
C GLU A 350 -15.39 -2.46 -6.42
N TRP A 351 -14.58 -1.63 -5.80
CA TRP A 351 -14.85 -0.19 -5.63
C TRP A 351 -15.07 0.52 -6.97
N PHE A 352 -14.33 0.14 -8.01
CA PHE A 352 -14.45 0.71 -9.37
C PHE A 352 -15.56 0.02 -10.18
N ARG A 353 -15.76 -1.28 -10.00
CA ARG A 353 -16.84 -2.04 -10.64
C ARG A 353 -18.22 -1.57 -10.18
N ALA A 354 -18.32 -0.95 -9.01
CA ALA A 354 -19.54 -0.38 -8.47
C ALA A 354 -19.96 0.96 -9.12
N PHE A 355 -19.09 1.63 -9.91
CA PHE A 355 -19.40 2.93 -10.51
C PHE A 355 -20.74 3.02 -11.24
N PRO A 356 -21.20 2.03 -12.03
CA PRO A 356 -22.50 2.10 -12.66
C PRO A 356 -23.68 2.15 -11.66
N LYS A 357 -23.52 1.57 -10.46
CA LYS A 357 -24.49 1.68 -9.37
C LYS A 357 -24.38 3.04 -8.68
N ASP A 358 -23.16 3.47 -8.40
CA ASP A 358 -22.87 4.77 -7.78
C ASP A 358 -23.43 5.93 -8.63
N MET A 359 -23.33 5.85 -9.96
CA MET A 359 -23.92 6.84 -10.87
C MET A 359 -25.43 6.97 -10.71
N LYS A 360 -26.13 5.84 -10.54
CA LYS A 360 -27.57 5.82 -10.31
C LYS A 360 -27.93 6.44 -8.96
N ASP A 361 -27.19 6.06 -7.91
CA ASP A 361 -27.40 6.60 -6.57
C ASP A 361 -27.10 8.11 -6.54
N ASN A 362 -26.02 8.55 -7.17
CA ASN A 362 -25.64 9.97 -7.26
C ASN A 362 -26.63 10.80 -8.10
N ALA A 363 -27.25 10.22 -9.14
CA ALA A 363 -28.31 10.88 -9.90
C ALA A 363 -29.57 11.15 -9.04
N GLU A 364 -29.82 10.34 -8.01
CA GLU A 364 -30.87 10.62 -7.02
C GLU A 364 -30.39 11.66 -5.99
N TYR A 365 -29.21 11.53 -5.46
CA TYR A 365 -28.66 12.44 -4.44
C TYR A 365 -28.53 13.89 -4.93
N ILE A 366 -28.10 14.12 -6.17
CA ILE A 366 -27.92 15.47 -6.73
C ILE A 366 -29.23 16.27 -6.84
N LYS A 367 -30.39 15.61 -6.79
CA LYS A 367 -31.70 16.30 -6.77
C LYS A 367 -31.85 17.22 -5.56
N THR A 368 -31.09 16.94 -4.48
CA THR A 368 -30.99 17.81 -3.30
C THR A 368 -29.54 18.14 -3.08
N ARG A 369 -29.15 19.40 -3.39
CA ARG A 369 -27.76 19.85 -3.21
C ARG A 369 -27.38 19.85 -1.73
N LEU A 370 -26.13 19.52 -1.45
CA LEU A 370 -25.56 19.49 -0.11
C LEU A 370 -25.70 20.88 0.56
N PRO A 371 -26.33 20.98 1.75
CA PRO A 371 -26.58 22.25 2.41
C PRO A 371 -25.39 22.75 3.26
N MET A 372 -24.51 21.83 3.69
CA MET A 372 -23.34 22.19 4.50
C MET A 372 -22.24 22.84 3.63
N PRO A 373 -21.33 23.64 4.22
CA PRO A 373 -20.13 24.10 3.54
C PRO A 373 -19.28 22.94 3.03
N VAL A 374 -18.83 23.03 1.78
CA VAL A 374 -18.01 22.04 1.10
C VAL A 374 -16.69 22.67 0.64
N LEU A 375 -15.56 22.04 0.95
CA LEU A 375 -14.25 22.35 0.37
C LEU A 375 -13.91 21.28 -0.67
N ALA A 376 -13.78 21.70 -1.93
CA ALA A 376 -13.40 20.84 -3.05
C ALA A 376 -11.94 21.08 -3.42
N ILE A 377 -11.11 20.03 -3.39
CA ILE A 377 -9.66 20.13 -3.56
C ILE A 377 -9.23 19.27 -4.76
N GLY A 378 -8.52 19.90 -5.70
CA GLY A 378 -7.75 19.21 -6.73
C GLY A 378 -6.28 19.51 -6.60
N ALA A 379 -5.42 18.74 -7.25
CA ALA A 379 -3.99 18.94 -7.32
C ALA A 379 -3.55 19.32 -8.73
N GLN A 380 -2.64 20.26 -8.86
CA GLN A 380 -2.20 20.83 -10.15
C GLN A 380 -1.64 19.76 -11.10
N GLY A 381 -0.91 18.80 -10.57
CA GLY A 381 -0.30 17.70 -11.33
C GLY A 381 -1.23 16.50 -11.55
N SER A 382 -2.48 16.55 -11.06
CA SER A 382 -3.48 15.49 -11.18
C SER A 382 -4.81 16.04 -11.70
N LEU A 383 -5.86 16.05 -10.89
CA LEU A 383 -7.23 16.43 -11.32
C LEU A 383 -7.46 17.95 -11.44
N GLY A 384 -6.65 18.77 -10.78
CA GLY A 384 -6.72 20.23 -10.87
C GLY A 384 -8.12 20.79 -10.65
N ASP A 385 -8.55 21.67 -11.54
CA ASP A 385 -9.86 22.32 -11.49
C ASP A 385 -11.05 21.40 -11.77
N LEU A 386 -10.80 20.15 -12.20
CA LEU A 386 -11.87 19.20 -12.49
C LEU A 386 -12.73 18.95 -11.25
N VAL A 387 -12.08 18.73 -10.08
CA VAL A 387 -12.79 18.45 -8.82
C VAL A 387 -13.64 19.65 -8.40
N PRO A 388 -13.13 20.87 -8.22
CA PRO A 388 -13.96 22.02 -7.89
C PRO A 388 -15.08 22.29 -8.90
N ASN A 389 -14.79 22.15 -10.19
CA ASN A 389 -15.78 22.40 -11.24
C ASN A 389 -16.93 21.40 -11.22
N GLN A 390 -16.66 20.13 -10.95
CA GLN A 390 -17.70 19.11 -10.81
C GLN A 390 -18.52 19.33 -9.54
N ILE A 391 -17.86 19.49 -8.38
CA ILE A 391 -18.53 19.58 -7.06
C ILE A 391 -19.45 20.80 -6.96
N ARG A 392 -19.20 21.87 -7.71
CA ARG A 392 -20.06 23.06 -7.78
C ARG A 392 -21.53 22.73 -8.10
N ARG A 393 -21.78 21.62 -8.80
CA ARG A 393 -23.13 21.18 -9.12
C ARG A 393 -23.83 20.49 -7.93
N TYR A 394 -23.08 19.96 -6.99
CA TYR A 394 -23.54 19.10 -5.91
C TYR A 394 -23.75 19.83 -4.58
N ALA A 395 -23.17 21.02 -4.39
CA ALA A 395 -23.25 21.77 -3.14
C ALA A 395 -23.82 23.18 -3.33
N THR A 396 -24.46 23.74 -2.29
CA THR A 396 -25.01 25.11 -2.30
C THR A 396 -23.96 26.12 -1.87
N ASP A 397 -23.09 25.76 -0.95
CA ASP A 397 -21.96 26.53 -0.43
C ASP A 397 -20.66 25.74 -0.66
N MET A 398 -19.84 26.17 -1.64
CA MET A 398 -18.63 25.43 -2.02
C MET A 398 -17.47 26.39 -2.28
N THR A 399 -16.36 26.09 -1.60
CA THR A 399 -15.03 26.67 -1.88
C THR A 399 -14.20 25.66 -2.65
N GLY A 400 -13.68 26.05 -3.82
CA GLY A 400 -12.77 25.23 -4.62
C GLY A 400 -11.34 25.73 -4.51
N ILE A 401 -10.39 24.82 -4.36
CA ILE A 401 -8.96 25.12 -4.38
C ILE A 401 -8.20 24.08 -5.21
N VAL A 402 -7.06 24.50 -5.76
CA VAL A 402 -6.09 23.62 -6.41
C VAL A 402 -4.78 23.73 -5.63
N ILE A 403 -4.22 22.60 -5.22
CA ILE A 403 -2.92 22.55 -4.56
C ILE A 403 -1.84 22.61 -5.64
N GLU A 404 -0.97 23.61 -5.53
CA GLU A 404 0.13 23.81 -6.48
C GLU A 404 1.27 22.82 -6.18
N ASP A 405 2.06 22.49 -7.22
CA ASP A 405 3.22 21.61 -7.12
C ASP A 405 2.90 20.31 -6.36
N CYS A 406 1.86 19.60 -6.81
CA CYS A 406 1.31 18.46 -6.11
C CYS A 406 0.67 17.48 -7.10
N GLY A 407 0.85 16.19 -6.90
CA GLY A 407 0.17 15.10 -7.58
C GLY A 407 -1.09 14.65 -6.84
N HIS A 408 -1.49 13.41 -7.10
CA HIS A 408 -2.70 12.83 -6.52
C HIS A 408 -2.67 12.68 -5.00
N TRP A 409 -1.49 12.37 -4.44
CA TRP A 409 -1.31 12.03 -3.02
C TRP A 409 -1.15 13.28 -2.16
N ILE A 410 -2.15 14.15 -2.19
CA ILE A 410 -2.07 15.53 -1.66
C ILE A 410 -1.70 15.60 -0.17
N TYR A 411 -2.06 14.57 0.61
CA TYR A 411 -1.82 14.51 2.06
C TYR A 411 -0.39 14.11 2.39
N GLN A 412 0.29 13.41 1.49
CA GLN A 412 1.69 13.01 1.62
C GLN A 412 2.64 13.94 0.85
N GLU A 413 2.24 14.42 -0.34
CA GLU A 413 3.08 15.30 -1.15
C GLU A 413 3.14 16.73 -0.61
N GLN A 414 2.02 17.27 -0.10
CA GLN A 414 1.93 18.65 0.38
C GLN A 414 1.26 18.75 1.77
N PRO A 415 1.74 18.00 2.79
CA PRO A 415 1.07 17.89 4.08
C PRO A 415 0.90 19.24 4.80
N GLN A 416 1.86 20.16 4.66
CA GLN A 416 1.78 21.47 5.32
C GLN A 416 0.74 22.39 4.65
N GLN A 417 0.71 22.45 3.31
CA GLN A 417 -0.29 23.22 2.59
C GLN A 417 -1.70 22.71 2.91
N ILE A 418 -1.89 21.40 2.84
CA ILE A 418 -3.18 20.78 3.12
C ILE A 418 -3.62 21.03 4.56
N LEU A 419 -2.73 20.83 5.53
CA LEU A 419 -3.03 21.04 6.95
C LEU A 419 -3.48 22.49 7.23
N GLU A 420 -2.85 23.47 6.59
CA GLU A 420 -3.24 24.87 6.72
C GLU A 420 -4.65 25.12 6.17
N ARG A 421 -4.96 24.62 4.96
CA ARG A 421 -6.28 24.75 4.32
C ARG A 421 -7.37 24.06 5.15
N LEU A 422 -7.10 22.84 5.62
CA LEU A 422 -8.05 22.10 6.44
C LEU A 422 -8.29 22.77 7.79
N ARG A 423 -7.26 23.29 8.46
CA ARG A 423 -7.41 24.03 9.72
C ARG A 423 -8.28 25.28 9.58
N GLN A 424 -8.19 25.98 8.46
CA GLN A 424 -9.04 27.15 8.18
C GLN A 424 -10.50 26.75 7.95
N PHE A 425 -10.73 25.68 7.21
CA PHE A 425 -12.06 25.28 6.80
C PHE A 425 -12.83 24.48 7.87
N LEU A 426 -12.15 23.60 8.62
CA LEU A 426 -12.79 22.69 9.57
C LEU A 426 -13.15 23.34 10.94
N ARG A 427 -12.83 24.60 11.14
CA ARG A 427 -13.18 25.36 12.35
C ARG A 427 -14.69 25.54 12.56
#